data_5f4385ab32525885ad2abd6418578474
#
_entry.id   5f4385ab32525885ad2abd6418578474
#
_cell.length_a   1.000
_cell.length_b   1.000
_cell.length_c   1.000
_cell.angle_alpha   90.00
_cell.angle_beta   90.00
_cell.angle_gamma   90.00
#
_symmetry.space_group_name_H-M   'P 1'
#
loop_
_entity.id
_entity.type
_entity.pdbx_description
1 polymer ?
#
loop_
_entity_poly.entity_id
_entity_poly.type
_entity_poly.pdbx_seq_one_letter_code
_entity_poly.pdbx_strand_id
1 'polypeptide(L)'
;MRHTLAFFPLVGAAVGAVFWGAGALCGLLDAGPILRAGVLTAVPALVTGGIHLDGYCDTVDALASHASREKKLVILKDSSAGAFAVIWCCVWFLAYFSLLTEAKSLPTLAAGFVLSRALSARAIERLPSARAGMGAALKSGSRFPWWVLAVYLVLCGGAVWLWGEPLAALAALAAAALFYFYYKSMAIRQFGGFTGDLAGWFLQVCELVILAAVVLTERMCAI
;
A
#
# COMPACT_ATOMS: atom_id res chain seq x y z
N MET A 1 20.66 -13.59 -2.52
CA MET A 1 19.42 -12.80 -2.73
C MET A 1 18.15 -13.62 -3.07
N ARG A 2 18.12 -14.95 -2.81
CA ARG A 2 16.97 -15.82 -3.20
C ARG A 2 15.64 -15.56 -2.46
N HIS A 3 15.62 -14.78 -1.38
CA HIS A 3 14.46 -14.64 -0.49
C HIS A 3 14.08 -13.18 -0.19
N THR A 4 14.63 -12.20 -0.91
CA THR A 4 14.39 -10.77 -0.63
C THR A 4 12.90 -10.41 -0.65
N LEU A 5 12.13 -10.93 -1.60
CA LEU A 5 10.68 -10.69 -1.66
C LEU A 5 9.92 -11.30 -0.46
N ALA A 6 10.41 -12.41 0.11
CA ALA A 6 9.79 -13.04 1.27
C ALA A 6 9.88 -12.17 2.54
N PHE A 7 10.87 -11.28 2.61
CA PHE A 7 11.05 -10.33 3.72
C PHE A 7 10.34 -8.99 3.49
N PHE A 8 9.81 -8.74 2.30
CA PHE A 8 9.13 -7.48 2.02
C PHE A 8 7.94 -7.21 2.94
N PRO A 9 7.09 -8.19 3.32
CA PRO A 9 6.03 -7.97 4.30
C PRO A 9 6.53 -7.56 5.70
N LEU A 10 7.77 -7.89 6.08
CA LEU A 10 8.36 -7.42 7.34
C LEU A 10 8.60 -5.90 7.34
N VAL A 11 8.87 -5.30 6.18
CA VAL A 11 8.89 -3.83 6.05
C VAL A 11 7.49 -3.29 6.38
N GLY A 12 6.43 -3.96 5.91
CA GLY A 12 5.05 -3.64 6.29
C GLY A 12 4.80 -3.77 7.79
N ALA A 13 5.34 -4.80 8.42
CA ALA A 13 5.24 -4.98 9.87
C ALA A 13 5.94 -3.85 10.64
N ALA A 14 7.11 -3.41 10.19
CA ALA A 14 7.82 -2.27 10.78
C ALA A 14 7.00 -0.97 10.65
N VAL A 15 6.48 -0.67 9.45
CA VAL A 15 5.60 0.49 9.22
C VAL A 15 4.35 0.40 10.10
N GLY A 16 3.71 -0.77 10.14
CA GLY A 16 2.51 -1.01 10.95
C GLY A 16 2.77 -0.87 12.45
N ALA A 17 3.91 -1.34 12.95
CA ALA A 17 4.30 -1.20 14.35
C ALA A 17 4.50 0.27 14.74
N VAL A 18 5.21 1.05 13.90
CA VAL A 18 5.40 2.50 14.12
C VAL A 18 4.06 3.23 14.04
N PHE A 19 3.20 2.88 13.07
CA PHE A 19 1.87 3.45 12.91
C PHE A 19 0.99 3.20 14.13
N TRP A 20 0.92 1.96 14.59
CA TRP A 20 0.15 1.59 15.78
C TRP A 20 0.72 2.24 17.04
N GLY A 21 2.05 2.22 17.22
CA GLY A 21 2.73 2.89 18.33
C GLY A 21 2.48 4.39 18.37
N ALA A 22 2.53 5.07 17.22
CA ALA A 22 2.20 6.49 17.10
C ALA A 22 0.74 6.77 17.48
N GLY A 23 -0.20 5.89 17.07
CA GLY A 23 -1.60 5.99 17.46
C GLY A 23 -1.82 5.78 18.95
N ALA A 24 -1.11 4.82 19.57
CA ALA A 24 -1.14 4.59 21.00
C ALA A 24 -0.57 5.79 21.78
N LEU A 25 0.54 6.37 21.29
CA LEU A 25 1.12 7.59 21.87
C LEU A 25 0.15 8.78 21.79
N CYS A 26 -0.51 8.97 20.65
CA CYS A 26 -1.55 9.99 20.52
C CYS A 26 -2.69 9.77 21.55
N GLY A 27 -3.08 8.52 21.81
CA GLY A 27 -4.07 8.19 22.84
C GLY A 27 -3.58 8.50 24.25
N LEU A 28 -2.33 8.18 24.58
CA LEU A 28 -1.73 8.51 25.88
C LEU A 28 -1.62 10.02 26.13
N LEU A 29 -1.45 10.81 25.08
CA LEU A 29 -1.36 12.27 25.12
C LEU A 29 -2.73 12.95 24.97
N ASP A 30 -3.83 12.19 24.94
CA ASP A 30 -5.18 12.70 24.70
C ASP A 30 -5.30 13.59 23.47
N ALA A 31 -4.56 13.24 22.42
CA ALA A 31 -4.55 13.98 21.17
C ALA A 31 -5.90 13.89 20.46
N GLY A 32 -6.46 15.03 20.08
CA GLY A 32 -7.71 15.08 19.34
C GLY A 32 -7.62 14.37 17.97
N PRO A 33 -8.78 14.01 17.37
CA PRO A 33 -8.84 13.17 16.18
C PRO A 33 -8.09 13.76 14.98
N ILE A 34 -8.08 15.07 14.83
CA ILE A 34 -7.37 15.78 13.75
C ILE A 34 -5.85 15.61 13.88
N LEU A 35 -5.31 15.86 15.09
CA LEU A 35 -3.87 15.71 15.33
C LEU A 35 -3.44 14.24 15.16
N ARG A 36 -4.20 13.30 15.72
CA ARG A 36 -3.96 11.86 15.56
C ARG A 36 -3.94 11.46 14.09
N ALA A 37 -4.94 11.88 13.30
CA ALA A 37 -5.00 11.58 11.87
C ALA A 37 -3.82 12.18 11.10
N GLY A 38 -3.40 13.41 11.43
CA GLY A 38 -2.24 14.06 10.83
C GLY A 38 -0.95 13.28 11.09
N VAL A 39 -0.70 12.88 12.35
CA VAL A 39 0.46 12.05 12.71
C VAL A 39 0.42 10.72 11.96
N LEU A 40 -0.71 10.02 11.98
CA LEU A 40 -0.85 8.72 11.33
C LEU A 40 -0.74 8.79 9.80
N THR A 41 -1.16 9.89 9.19
CA THR A 41 -0.97 10.13 7.75
C THR A 41 0.51 10.30 7.39
N ALA A 42 1.29 10.96 8.23
CA ALA A 42 2.70 11.21 8.00
C ALA A 42 3.58 9.96 8.20
N VAL A 43 3.22 9.07 9.13
CA VAL A 43 4.05 7.92 9.52
C VAL A 43 4.48 7.04 8.34
N PRO A 44 3.61 6.54 7.44
CA PRO A 44 4.04 5.68 6.34
C PRO A 44 5.03 6.38 5.41
N ALA A 45 4.82 7.66 5.12
CA ALA A 45 5.70 8.45 4.27
C ALA A 45 7.08 8.65 4.93
N LEU A 46 7.11 9.01 6.22
CA LEU A 46 8.36 9.25 6.96
C LEU A 46 9.17 7.97 7.12
N VAL A 47 8.54 6.86 7.50
CA VAL A 47 9.22 5.57 7.71
C VAL A 47 9.80 5.02 6.41
N THR A 48 9.13 5.23 5.28
CA THR A 48 9.58 4.74 3.97
C THR A 48 10.44 5.75 3.19
N GLY A 49 10.66 6.94 3.74
CA GLY A 49 11.36 8.03 3.06
C GLY A 49 10.64 8.53 1.80
N GLY A 50 9.32 8.32 1.71
CA GLY A 50 8.49 8.79 0.59
C GLY A 50 8.60 7.97 -0.69
N ILE A 51 9.45 6.93 -0.77
CA ILE A 51 9.71 6.19 -2.02
C ILE A 51 8.45 5.58 -2.67
N HIS A 52 7.45 5.24 -1.86
CA HIS A 52 6.20 4.70 -2.40
C HIS A 52 5.28 5.80 -2.93
N LEU A 53 5.30 6.99 -2.32
CA LEU A 53 4.61 8.18 -2.81
C LEU A 53 5.22 8.69 -4.11
N ASP A 54 6.54 8.65 -4.23
CA ASP A 54 7.26 8.97 -5.46
C ASP A 54 6.77 8.08 -6.61
N GLY A 55 6.81 6.75 -6.43
CA GLY A 55 6.26 5.82 -7.42
C GLY A 55 4.75 5.99 -7.68
N TYR A 56 3.98 6.46 -6.69
CA TYR A 56 2.57 6.83 -6.88
C TYR A 56 2.44 8.02 -7.83
N CYS A 57 3.20 9.08 -7.59
CA CYS A 57 3.19 10.29 -8.41
C CYS A 57 3.60 9.99 -9.85
N ASP A 58 4.70 9.27 -10.07
CA ASP A 58 5.20 8.90 -11.40
C ASP A 58 4.17 8.07 -12.17
N THR A 59 3.55 7.10 -11.49
CA THR A 59 2.53 6.24 -12.12
C THR A 59 1.28 7.02 -12.49
N VAL A 60 0.85 7.96 -11.66
CA VAL A 60 -0.32 8.82 -11.94
C VAL A 60 -0.05 9.69 -13.16
N ASP A 61 1.10 10.34 -13.25
CA ASP A 61 1.47 11.14 -14.43
C ASP A 61 1.54 10.29 -15.70
N ALA A 62 2.15 9.11 -15.61
CA ALA A 62 2.20 8.19 -16.73
C ALA A 62 0.81 7.73 -17.19
N LEU A 63 -0.11 7.45 -16.27
CA LEU A 63 -1.49 7.06 -16.59
C LEU A 63 -2.28 8.23 -17.19
N ALA A 64 -2.18 9.42 -16.58
CA ALA A 64 -2.88 10.63 -17.00
C ALA A 64 -2.42 11.14 -18.37
N SER A 65 -1.22 10.78 -18.81
CA SER A 65 -0.71 11.16 -20.14
C SER A 65 -1.50 10.55 -21.31
N HIS A 66 -2.27 9.48 -21.07
CA HIS A 66 -2.96 8.69 -22.11
C HIS A 66 -2.05 8.28 -23.30
N ALA A 67 -0.75 8.28 -23.09
CA ALA A 67 0.25 8.00 -24.12
C ALA A 67 0.39 6.50 -24.40
N SER A 68 1.19 6.15 -25.43
CA SER A 68 1.56 4.76 -25.69
C SER A 68 2.32 4.14 -24.51
N ARG A 69 2.38 2.80 -24.45
CA ARG A 69 3.11 2.07 -23.41
C ARG A 69 4.57 2.52 -23.30
N GLU A 70 5.25 2.66 -24.42
CA GLU A 70 6.65 3.06 -24.50
C GLU A 70 6.85 4.45 -23.91
N LYS A 71 5.98 5.39 -24.25
CA LYS A 71 6.03 6.77 -23.73
C LYS A 71 5.70 6.83 -22.25
N LYS A 72 4.74 6.04 -21.75
CA LYS A 72 4.48 5.90 -20.30
C LYS A 72 5.71 5.40 -19.55
N LEU A 73 6.44 4.42 -20.08
CA LEU A 73 7.67 3.93 -19.47
C LEU A 73 8.81 4.97 -19.49
N VAL A 74 8.78 5.93 -20.40
CA VAL A 74 9.69 7.08 -20.41
C VAL A 74 9.29 8.07 -19.29
N ILE A 75 7.99 8.39 -19.16
CA ILE A 75 7.48 9.28 -18.11
C ILE A 75 7.85 8.77 -16.72
N LEU A 76 7.74 7.45 -16.45
CA LEU A 76 8.18 6.84 -15.19
C LEU A 76 9.68 7.03 -14.87
N LYS A 77 10.50 7.59 -15.75
CA LYS A 77 11.92 7.86 -15.54
C LYS A 77 12.21 9.36 -15.42
N ASP A 78 11.21 10.18 -15.68
CA ASP A 78 11.35 11.62 -15.54
C ASP A 78 11.39 11.97 -14.04
N SER A 79 12.39 12.71 -13.64
CA SER A 79 12.52 13.17 -12.26
C SER A 79 11.61 14.35 -11.92
N SER A 80 10.88 14.87 -12.91
CA SER A 80 9.97 16.01 -12.75
C SER A 80 8.57 15.53 -12.45
N ALA A 81 7.99 15.97 -11.35
CA ALA A 81 6.58 15.73 -11.06
C ALA A 81 5.69 16.60 -11.97
N GLY A 82 4.77 15.98 -12.70
CA GLY A 82 3.78 16.68 -13.49
C GLY A 82 2.62 17.20 -12.66
N ALA A 83 1.76 18.00 -13.28
CA ALA A 83 0.59 18.58 -12.61
C ALA A 83 -0.38 17.52 -12.07
N PHE A 84 -0.56 16.40 -12.77
CA PHE A 84 -1.45 15.33 -12.33
C PHE A 84 -0.90 14.61 -11.09
N ALA A 85 0.43 14.39 -10.99
CA ALA A 85 1.06 13.87 -9.79
C ALA A 85 0.73 14.72 -8.56
N VAL A 86 0.91 16.05 -8.68
CA VAL A 86 0.63 17.00 -7.59
C VAL A 86 -0.86 16.95 -7.19
N ILE A 87 -1.77 17.05 -8.15
CA ILE A 87 -3.22 17.05 -7.90
C ILE A 87 -3.63 15.75 -7.19
N TRP A 88 -3.28 14.60 -7.74
CA TRP A 88 -3.68 13.32 -7.19
C TRP A 88 -2.98 12.97 -5.89
N CYS A 89 -1.75 13.45 -5.67
CA CYS A 89 -1.06 13.33 -4.40
C CYS A 89 -1.81 14.11 -3.30
N CYS A 90 -2.25 15.33 -3.58
CA CYS A 90 -3.09 16.11 -2.67
C CYS A 90 -4.43 15.41 -2.37
N VAL A 91 -5.10 14.90 -3.41
CA VAL A 91 -6.36 14.15 -3.25
C VAL A 91 -6.14 12.89 -2.41
N TRP A 92 -5.04 12.16 -2.64
CA TRP A 92 -4.68 10.99 -1.85
C TRP A 92 -4.48 11.34 -0.37
N PHE A 93 -3.70 12.39 -0.06
CA PHE A 93 -3.47 12.83 1.31
C PHE A 93 -4.76 13.28 2.00
N LEU A 94 -5.61 14.03 1.30
CA LEU A 94 -6.91 14.47 1.84
C LEU A 94 -7.81 13.26 2.15
N ALA A 95 -7.91 12.29 1.23
CA ALA A 95 -8.71 11.09 1.44
C ALA A 95 -8.17 10.23 2.58
N TYR A 96 -6.84 10.00 2.61
CA TYR A 96 -6.19 9.19 3.64
C TYR A 96 -6.34 9.83 5.03
N PHE A 97 -6.08 11.12 5.14
CA PHE A 97 -6.26 11.89 6.37
C PHE A 97 -7.72 11.87 6.83
N SER A 98 -8.67 12.15 5.94
CA SER A 98 -10.09 12.19 6.28
C SER A 98 -10.60 10.83 6.78
N LEU A 99 -10.20 9.75 6.14
CA LEU A 99 -10.55 8.40 6.60
C LEU A 99 -9.91 8.08 7.96
N LEU A 100 -8.68 8.54 8.22
CA LEU A 100 -8.02 8.31 9.51
C LEU A 100 -8.67 9.07 10.67
N THR A 101 -9.38 10.18 10.43
CA THR A 101 -10.18 10.82 11.50
C THR A 101 -11.32 9.94 12.00
N GLU A 102 -11.79 9.01 11.16
CA GLU A 102 -12.91 8.12 11.43
C GLU A 102 -12.50 6.70 11.87
N ALA A 103 -11.25 6.31 11.58
CA ALA A 103 -10.76 4.97 11.82
C ALA A 103 -10.56 4.67 13.32
N LYS A 104 -11.07 3.53 13.77
CA LYS A 104 -11.00 3.06 15.16
C LYS A 104 -9.98 1.93 15.33
N SER A 105 -10.01 0.91 14.48
CA SER A 105 -9.16 -0.28 14.60
C SER A 105 -7.77 -0.09 13.99
N LEU A 106 -6.86 0.54 14.74
CA LEU A 106 -5.45 0.68 14.33
C LEU A 106 -4.72 -0.67 14.14
N PRO A 107 -4.96 -1.73 14.94
CA PRO A 107 -4.34 -3.03 14.70
C PRO A 107 -4.71 -3.63 13.33
N THR A 108 -5.96 -3.49 12.89
CA THR A 108 -6.40 -3.94 11.56
C THR A 108 -5.68 -3.16 10.46
N LEU A 109 -5.52 -1.84 10.61
CA LEU A 109 -4.77 -1.02 9.67
C LEU A 109 -3.28 -1.35 9.66
N ALA A 110 -2.69 -1.60 10.83
CA ALA A 110 -1.30 -2.04 10.95
C ALA A 110 -1.05 -3.37 10.21
N ALA A 111 -1.96 -4.34 10.33
CA ALA A 111 -1.92 -5.57 9.54
C ALA A 111 -2.09 -5.32 8.03
N GLY A 112 -2.83 -4.28 7.65
CA GLY A 112 -3.00 -3.82 6.27
C GLY A 112 -1.68 -3.48 5.57
N PHE A 113 -0.71 -2.90 6.30
CA PHE A 113 0.63 -2.64 5.76
C PHE A 113 1.39 -3.92 5.43
N VAL A 114 1.23 -4.97 6.22
CA VAL A 114 1.82 -6.30 5.93
C VAL A 114 1.15 -6.91 4.71
N LEU A 115 -0.17 -6.86 4.65
CA LEU A 115 -0.97 -7.41 3.55
C LEU A 115 -0.62 -6.76 2.22
N SER A 116 -0.54 -5.43 2.16
CA SER A 116 -0.21 -4.68 0.93
C SER A 116 1.17 -5.08 0.40
N ARG A 117 2.19 -5.21 1.27
CA ARG A 117 3.54 -5.65 0.86
C ARG A 117 3.56 -7.12 0.43
N ALA A 118 2.81 -8.00 1.08
CA ALA A 118 2.69 -9.40 0.69
C ALA A 118 2.07 -9.55 -0.71
N LEU A 119 1.01 -8.79 -0.99
CA LEU A 119 0.38 -8.76 -2.31
C LEU A 119 1.30 -8.12 -3.36
N SER A 120 2.01 -7.04 -3.04
CA SER A 120 3.01 -6.43 -3.92
C SER A 120 4.14 -7.41 -4.26
N ALA A 121 4.70 -8.11 -3.26
CA ALA A 121 5.72 -9.15 -3.49
C ALA A 121 5.21 -10.25 -4.42
N ARG A 122 3.96 -10.67 -4.24
CA ARG A 122 3.32 -11.65 -5.11
C ARG A 122 3.12 -11.15 -6.53
N ALA A 123 2.78 -9.87 -6.70
CA ALA A 123 2.66 -9.24 -8.01
C ALA A 123 4.02 -9.17 -8.72
N ILE A 124 5.07 -8.73 -8.03
CA ILE A 124 6.45 -8.67 -8.56
C ILE A 124 6.90 -10.04 -9.04
N GLU A 125 6.63 -11.11 -8.28
CA GLU A 125 6.99 -12.47 -8.67
C GLU A 125 6.25 -12.91 -9.95
N ARG A 126 4.95 -12.61 -10.05
CA ARG A 126 4.07 -13.16 -11.09
C ARG A 126 4.02 -12.36 -12.38
N LEU A 127 4.17 -11.05 -12.30
CA LEU A 127 4.10 -10.18 -13.47
C LEU A 127 5.42 -10.19 -14.27
N PRO A 128 5.40 -10.08 -15.59
CA PRO A 128 6.60 -9.79 -16.35
C PRO A 128 7.18 -8.43 -15.95
N SER A 129 8.50 -8.26 -16.06
CA SER A 129 9.12 -6.94 -15.91
C SER A 129 8.83 -6.09 -17.14
N ALA A 130 8.27 -4.89 -16.94
CA ALA A 130 7.99 -3.96 -18.03
C ALA A 130 9.27 -3.30 -18.58
N ARG A 131 10.32 -3.21 -17.77
CA ARG A 131 11.64 -2.65 -18.15
C ARG A 131 12.76 -3.29 -17.33
N ALA A 132 14.00 -3.18 -17.84
CA ALA A 132 15.20 -3.46 -17.05
C ALA A 132 15.38 -2.41 -15.96
N GLY A 133 15.91 -2.80 -14.80
CA GLY A 133 16.14 -1.91 -13.66
C GLY A 133 16.15 -2.68 -12.34
N MET A 134 16.13 -1.95 -11.22
CA MET A 134 16.20 -2.51 -9.88
C MET A 134 15.07 -3.52 -9.60
N GLY A 135 13.85 -3.24 -10.06
CA GLY A 135 12.71 -4.17 -9.91
C GLY A 135 12.92 -5.48 -10.66
N ALA A 136 13.47 -5.44 -11.89
CA ALA A 136 13.80 -6.65 -12.66
C ALA A 136 14.93 -7.45 -11.98
N ALA A 137 15.96 -6.78 -11.46
CA ALA A 137 17.05 -7.41 -10.71
C ALA A 137 16.53 -8.07 -9.43
N LEU A 138 15.62 -7.42 -8.70
CA LEU A 138 14.99 -7.97 -7.51
C LEU A 138 14.19 -9.25 -7.83
N LYS A 139 13.44 -9.25 -8.93
CA LYS A 139 12.67 -10.40 -9.40
C LYS A 139 13.56 -11.57 -9.79
N SER A 140 14.63 -11.34 -10.56
CA SER A 140 15.48 -12.41 -11.13
C SER A 140 16.13 -13.30 -10.06
N GLY A 141 16.30 -12.78 -8.84
CA GLY A 141 16.91 -13.51 -7.73
C GLY A 141 15.96 -13.96 -6.63
N SER A 142 14.67 -13.60 -6.68
CA SER A 142 13.77 -13.76 -5.54
C SER A 142 12.55 -14.61 -5.86
N ARG A 143 12.13 -15.44 -4.87
CA ARG A 143 10.86 -16.18 -4.91
C ARG A 143 9.99 -15.75 -3.75
N PHE A 144 8.68 -15.68 -3.97
CA PHE A 144 7.66 -15.47 -2.96
C PHE A 144 6.68 -16.64 -2.97
N PRO A 145 7.05 -17.79 -2.34
CA PRO A 145 6.21 -18.98 -2.33
C PRO A 145 4.85 -18.70 -1.69
N TRP A 146 3.80 -19.39 -2.14
CA TRP A 146 2.44 -19.22 -1.62
C TRP A 146 2.34 -19.47 -0.11
N TRP A 147 3.14 -20.37 0.45
CA TRP A 147 3.15 -20.65 1.89
C TRP A 147 3.66 -19.47 2.72
N VAL A 148 4.56 -18.64 2.17
CA VAL A 148 5.01 -17.40 2.83
C VAL A 148 3.83 -16.44 2.95
N LEU A 149 3.05 -16.26 1.88
CA LEU A 149 1.82 -15.47 1.95
C LEU A 149 0.86 -16.02 3.00
N ALA A 150 0.66 -17.35 3.03
CA ALA A 150 -0.22 -17.99 4.01
C ALA A 150 0.25 -17.73 5.46
N VAL A 151 1.57 -17.82 5.73
CA VAL A 151 2.13 -17.51 7.05
C VAL A 151 1.81 -16.07 7.46
N TYR A 152 2.04 -15.09 6.58
CA TYR A 152 1.73 -13.70 6.90
C TYR A 152 0.22 -13.47 7.12
N LEU A 153 -0.64 -14.11 6.32
CA LEU A 153 -2.09 -14.02 6.50
C LEU A 153 -2.54 -14.63 7.85
N VAL A 154 -1.95 -15.76 8.25
CA VAL A 154 -2.25 -16.39 9.56
C VAL A 154 -1.77 -15.50 10.70
N LEU A 155 -0.57 -14.95 10.64
CA LEU A 155 -0.02 -14.06 11.66
C LEU A 155 -0.84 -12.77 11.77
N CYS A 156 -1.16 -12.13 10.65
CA CYS A 156 -2.02 -10.94 10.63
C CYS A 156 -3.43 -11.26 11.12
N GLY A 157 -4.01 -12.36 10.69
CA GLY A 157 -5.34 -12.82 11.13
C GLY A 157 -5.39 -13.07 12.64
N GLY A 158 -4.37 -13.72 13.20
CA GLY A 158 -4.22 -13.94 14.64
C GLY A 158 -4.09 -12.62 15.41
N ALA A 159 -3.26 -11.69 14.92
CA ALA A 159 -3.10 -10.37 15.55
C ALA A 159 -4.41 -9.57 15.54
N VAL A 160 -5.12 -9.57 14.41
CA VAL A 160 -6.41 -8.88 14.30
C VAL A 160 -7.48 -9.54 15.17
N TRP A 161 -7.49 -10.88 15.27
CA TRP A 161 -8.40 -11.59 16.16
C TRP A 161 -8.22 -11.21 17.62
N LEU A 162 -6.98 -10.96 18.05
CA LEU A 162 -6.66 -10.61 19.45
C LEU A 162 -6.87 -9.12 19.77
N TRP A 163 -6.58 -8.22 18.83
CA TRP A 163 -6.49 -6.77 19.09
C TRP A 163 -7.24 -5.88 18.10
N GLY A 164 -7.83 -6.46 17.06
CA GLY A 164 -8.50 -5.72 16.00
C GLY A 164 -9.99 -6.02 15.87
N GLU A 165 -10.51 -5.69 14.68
CA GLU A 165 -11.89 -5.91 14.29
C GLU A 165 -11.97 -6.96 13.19
N PRO A 166 -12.33 -8.24 13.46
CA PRO A 166 -12.28 -9.32 12.49
C PRO A 166 -13.13 -9.06 11.24
N LEU A 167 -14.30 -8.45 11.38
CA LEU A 167 -15.16 -8.15 10.23
C LEU A 167 -14.55 -7.09 9.33
N ALA A 168 -13.99 -6.03 9.91
CA ALA A 168 -13.26 -5.01 9.17
C ALA A 168 -12.00 -5.59 8.48
N ALA A 169 -11.33 -6.56 9.12
CA ALA A 169 -10.19 -7.26 8.50
C ALA A 169 -10.60 -8.12 7.30
N LEU A 170 -11.75 -8.79 7.36
CA LEU A 170 -12.29 -9.54 6.22
C LEU A 170 -12.62 -8.59 5.05
N ALA A 171 -13.25 -7.45 5.34
CA ALA A 171 -13.52 -6.43 4.34
C ALA A 171 -12.24 -5.86 3.72
N ALA A 172 -11.22 -5.57 4.54
CA ALA A 172 -9.91 -5.12 4.12
C ALA A 172 -9.22 -6.15 3.20
N LEU A 173 -9.26 -7.44 3.58
CA LEU A 173 -8.70 -8.53 2.77
C LEU A 173 -9.40 -8.65 1.42
N ALA A 174 -10.74 -8.60 1.40
CA ALA A 174 -11.54 -8.66 0.17
C ALA A 174 -11.23 -7.45 -0.74
N ALA A 175 -11.21 -6.25 -0.19
CA ALA A 175 -10.90 -5.02 -0.92
C ALA A 175 -9.48 -5.03 -1.51
N ALA A 176 -8.48 -5.45 -0.72
CA ALA A 176 -7.10 -5.60 -1.16
C ALA A 176 -6.95 -6.66 -2.26
N ALA A 177 -7.67 -7.79 -2.15
CA ALA A 177 -7.66 -8.84 -3.17
C ALA A 177 -8.28 -8.36 -4.49
N LEU A 178 -9.43 -7.68 -4.43
CA LEU A 178 -10.07 -7.09 -5.63
C LEU A 178 -9.13 -6.07 -6.29
N PHE A 179 -8.53 -5.20 -5.49
CA PHE A 179 -7.59 -4.20 -6.00
C PHE A 179 -6.32 -4.85 -6.59
N TYR A 180 -5.82 -5.95 -6.01
CA TYR A 180 -4.70 -6.71 -6.57
C TYR A 180 -4.99 -7.24 -7.98
N PHE A 181 -6.18 -7.78 -8.23
CA PHE A 181 -6.56 -8.24 -9.58
C PHE A 181 -6.71 -7.10 -10.56
N TYR A 182 -7.28 -5.96 -10.13
CA TYR A 182 -7.32 -4.74 -10.93
C TYR A 182 -5.90 -4.29 -11.29
N TYR A 183 -5.02 -4.19 -10.30
CA TYR A 183 -3.62 -3.79 -10.50
C TYR A 183 -2.90 -4.68 -11.51
N LYS A 184 -3.03 -5.99 -11.40
CA LYS A 184 -2.43 -6.93 -12.37
C LYS A 184 -2.89 -6.65 -13.80
N SER A 185 -4.18 -6.46 -13.99
CA SER A 185 -4.76 -6.16 -15.29
C SER A 185 -4.24 -4.83 -15.84
N MET A 186 -4.24 -3.79 -15.01
CA MET A 186 -3.76 -2.46 -15.34
C MET A 186 -2.27 -2.47 -15.71
N ALA A 187 -1.43 -3.08 -14.88
CA ALA A 187 0.02 -3.16 -15.10
C ALA A 187 0.37 -3.84 -16.44
N ILE A 188 -0.30 -4.94 -16.76
CA ILE A 188 -0.08 -5.63 -18.05
C ILE A 188 -0.57 -4.78 -19.22
N ARG A 189 -1.79 -4.23 -19.14
CA ARG A 189 -2.40 -3.50 -20.26
C ARG A 189 -1.71 -2.17 -20.53
N GLN A 190 -1.37 -1.41 -19.48
CA GLN A 190 -0.86 -0.04 -19.60
C GLN A 190 0.67 0.02 -19.74
N PHE A 191 1.39 -0.93 -19.14
CA PHE A 191 2.85 -0.89 -19.04
C PHE A 191 3.54 -2.16 -19.55
N GLY A 192 2.81 -3.24 -19.77
CA GLY A 192 3.36 -4.54 -20.20
C GLY A 192 3.95 -5.38 -19.07
N GLY A 193 3.79 -4.94 -17.81
CA GLY A 193 4.31 -5.63 -16.65
C GLY A 193 4.48 -4.69 -15.46
N PHE A 194 5.30 -5.10 -14.49
CA PHE A 194 5.58 -4.29 -13.32
C PHE A 194 6.85 -3.43 -13.48
N THR A 195 6.89 -2.31 -12.73
CA THR A 195 8.09 -1.52 -12.42
C THR A 195 8.13 -1.25 -10.91
N GLY A 196 9.23 -0.68 -10.39
CA GLY A 196 9.30 -0.24 -9.00
C GLY A 196 8.25 0.81 -8.67
N ASP A 197 8.04 1.76 -9.59
CA ASP A 197 7.09 2.86 -9.43
C ASP A 197 5.66 2.34 -9.36
N LEU A 198 5.30 1.39 -10.25
CA LEU A 198 4.00 0.72 -10.19
C LEU A 198 3.80 -0.05 -8.88
N ALA A 199 4.87 -0.65 -8.32
CA ALA A 199 4.78 -1.29 -7.01
C ALA A 199 4.52 -0.27 -5.90
N GLY A 200 5.17 0.91 -5.93
CA GLY A 200 4.90 2.03 -5.03
C GLY A 200 3.45 2.52 -5.14
N TRP A 201 2.98 2.74 -6.37
CA TRP A 201 1.59 3.11 -6.64
C TRP A 201 0.60 2.08 -6.09
N PHE A 202 0.89 0.79 -6.31
CA PHE A 202 0.06 -0.29 -5.77
C PHE A 202 -0.05 -0.20 -4.24
N LEU A 203 1.06 0.01 -3.54
CA LEU A 203 1.07 0.10 -2.08
C LEU A 203 0.20 1.26 -1.59
N GLN A 204 0.40 2.46 -2.15
CA GLN A 204 -0.33 3.66 -1.73
C GLN A 204 -1.85 3.51 -1.94
N VAL A 205 -2.27 3.02 -3.10
CA VAL A 205 -3.70 2.84 -3.39
C VAL A 205 -4.27 1.66 -2.61
N CYS A 206 -3.54 0.55 -2.47
CA CYS A 206 -3.98 -0.61 -1.70
C CYS A 206 -4.22 -0.25 -0.22
N GLU A 207 -3.33 0.53 0.38
CA GLU A 207 -3.46 1.01 1.75
C GLU A 207 -4.64 1.95 1.93
N LEU A 208 -4.89 2.83 0.96
CA LEU A 208 -6.07 3.69 0.96
C LEU A 208 -7.37 2.88 0.84
N VAL A 209 -7.39 1.87 -0.04
CA VAL A 209 -8.54 0.97 -0.25
C VAL A 209 -8.81 0.13 1.01
N ILE A 210 -7.76 -0.39 1.67
CA ILE A 210 -7.86 -1.09 2.94
C ILE A 210 -8.46 -0.16 4.01
N LEU A 211 -7.92 1.04 4.16
CA LEU A 211 -8.39 2.02 5.13
C LEU A 211 -9.88 2.37 4.90
N ALA A 212 -10.26 2.61 3.65
CA ALA A 212 -11.66 2.88 3.29
C ALA A 212 -12.58 1.70 3.64
N ALA A 213 -12.16 0.46 3.35
CA ALA A 213 -12.92 -0.73 3.67
C ALA A 213 -13.10 -0.92 5.19
N VAL A 214 -12.05 -0.68 5.97
CA VAL A 214 -12.11 -0.74 7.45
C VAL A 214 -13.08 0.29 7.97
N VAL A 215 -12.93 1.57 7.62
CA VAL A 215 -13.78 2.66 8.10
C VAL A 215 -15.26 2.44 7.72
N LEU A 216 -15.54 2.04 6.48
CA LEU A 216 -16.91 1.77 6.04
C LEU A 216 -17.54 0.62 6.83
N THR A 217 -16.78 -0.45 7.10
CA THR A 217 -17.28 -1.59 7.89
C THR A 217 -17.54 -1.17 9.34
N GLU A 218 -16.63 -0.44 9.95
CA GLU A 218 -16.80 0.09 11.33
C GLU A 218 -18.03 0.99 11.45
N ARG A 219 -18.31 1.81 10.43
CA ARG A 219 -19.51 2.65 10.37
C ARG A 219 -20.79 1.84 10.23
N MET A 220 -20.80 0.82 9.37
CA MET A 220 -21.97 -0.05 9.18
C MET A 220 -22.30 -0.87 10.43
N CYS A 221 -21.29 -1.29 11.20
CA CYS A 221 -21.50 -2.02 12.46
C CYS A 221 -21.88 -1.12 13.62
N ALA A 222 -21.78 0.20 13.48
CA ALA A 222 -22.15 1.16 14.53
C ALA A 222 -23.61 1.66 14.41
N ILE A 223 -24.31 1.28 13.35
CA ILE A 223 -25.73 1.53 13.11
C ILE A 223 -26.57 0.38 13.65
#